data_e7dd0368ce467c4bb87f2e7f5c9610d1
#
_entry.id   e7dd0368ce467c4bb87f2e7f5c9610d1
#
_cell.length_a   1.000
_cell.length_b   1.000
_cell.length_c   1.000
_cell.angle_alpha   90.00
_cell.angle_beta   90.00
_cell.angle_gamma   90.00
#
_symmetry.space_group_name_H-M   'P 1'
#
loop_
_entity.id
_entity.type
_entity.pdbx_description
1 polymer ?
#
loop_
_entity_poly.entity_id
_entity_poly.type
_entity_poly.pdbx_seq_one_letter_code
_entity_poly.pdbx_strand_id
1 'polypeptide(L)'
;MAIRKKQEPDEYQKALRKFHKKSNRHVVVFEADISEDEKRRIFSDADHLRKCGNELLGIMERNLEQLLRTKRYRALQKLYGKVSDPIHALEKKEVLSDEETQKLNHLKKERAEITNSMNQMRESYQVTWDFCRTKMMELKETYHLQSIFALSRAEDIWAAIETILYSSGRKLHFKK
;
A
#
# COMPACT_ATOMS: atom_id res chain seq x y z
N MET A 1 22.72 -30.63 -36.61
CA MET A 1 21.86 -29.81 -35.74
C MET A 1 21.93 -30.38 -34.33
N ALA A 2 22.58 -29.69 -33.37
CA ALA A 2 22.70 -30.16 -32.01
C ALA A 2 21.45 -29.74 -31.22
N ILE A 3 20.68 -30.71 -30.73
CA ILE A 3 19.52 -30.50 -29.88
C ILE A 3 20.03 -30.02 -28.52
N ARG A 4 19.87 -28.72 -28.21
CA ARG A 4 20.14 -28.19 -26.86
C ARG A 4 19.24 -28.89 -25.87
N LYS A 5 19.81 -29.71 -24.99
CA LYS A 5 19.10 -30.27 -23.84
C LYS A 5 18.54 -29.08 -22.99
N LYS A 6 17.23 -29.05 -22.80
CA LYS A 6 16.61 -28.12 -21.86
C LYS A 6 17.19 -28.39 -20.49
N GLN A 7 17.92 -27.43 -19.94
CA GLN A 7 18.32 -27.47 -18.53
C GLN A 7 17.08 -27.48 -17.65
N GLU A 8 17.06 -28.36 -16.66
CA GLU A 8 15.99 -28.31 -15.65
C GLU A 8 16.07 -27.00 -14.86
N PRO A 9 14.93 -26.35 -14.61
CA PRO A 9 14.92 -25.09 -13.87
C PRO A 9 15.44 -25.31 -12.43
N ASP A 10 16.32 -24.43 -12.00
CA ASP A 10 16.85 -24.43 -10.63
C ASP A 10 15.73 -24.14 -9.58
N GLU A 11 16.04 -24.30 -8.29
CA GLU A 11 15.07 -24.12 -7.22
C GLU A 11 14.50 -22.69 -7.18
N TYR A 12 15.31 -21.69 -7.53
CA TYR A 12 14.89 -20.29 -7.62
C TYR A 12 13.88 -20.09 -8.75
N GLN A 13 14.12 -20.65 -9.92
CA GLN A 13 13.19 -20.63 -11.04
C GLN A 13 11.90 -21.40 -10.74
N LYS A 14 11.97 -22.50 -9.98
CA LYS A 14 10.80 -23.25 -9.52
C LYS A 14 9.97 -22.42 -8.51
N ALA A 15 10.63 -21.70 -7.60
CA ALA A 15 9.98 -20.79 -6.65
C ALA A 15 9.31 -19.60 -7.34
N LEU A 16 10.00 -18.97 -8.31
CA LEU A 16 9.44 -17.91 -9.16
C LEU A 16 8.20 -18.38 -9.92
N ARG A 17 8.24 -19.57 -10.54
CA ARG A 17 7.08 -20.14 -11.24
C ARG A 17 5.89 -20.39 -10.31
N LYS A 18 6.13 -20.82 -9.06
CA LYS A 18 5.08 -20.97 -8.02
C LYS A 18 4.48 -19.63 -7.62
N PHE A 19 5.31 -18.61 -7.48
CA PHE A 19 4.88 -17.25 -7.17
C PHE A 19 4.02 -16.68 -8.30
N HIS A 20 4.43 -16.86 -9.56
CA HIS A 20 3.71 -16.37 -10.75
C HIS A 20 2.39 -17.10 -11.02
N LYS A 21 2.26 -18.36 -10.64
CA LYS A 21 0.95 -19.06 -10.69
C LYS A 21 -0.11 -18.46 -9.77
N LYS A 22 0.31 -17.72 -8.72
CA LYS A 22 -0.61 -17.05 -7.78
C LYS A 22 -0.88 -15.58 -8.11
N SER A 23 -0.09 -14.97 -8.95
CA SER A 23 -0.26 -13.59 -9.39
C SER A 23 -0.45 -13.55 -10.90
N ASN A 24 -1.45 -12.82 -11.39
CA ASN A 24 -1.64 -12.56 -12.84
C ASN A 24 -0.54 -11.62 -13.41
N ARG A 25 0.63 -11.56 -12.78
CA ARG A 25 1.77 -10.74 -13.23
C ARG A 25 2.74 -11.61 -14.01
N HIS A 26 3.00 -11.22 -15.24
CA HIS A 26 4.08 -11.80 -16.06
C HIS A 26 5.37 -11.06 -15.75
N VAL A 27 6.35 -11.77 -15.18
CA VAL A 27 7.72 -11.24 -15.02
C VAL A 27 8.55 -11.76 -16.17
N VAL A 28 9.06 -10.83 -16.96
CA VAL A 28 10.03 -11.12 -18.02
C VAL A 28 11.42 -10.83 -17.44
N VAL A 29 12.28 -11.83 -17.40
CA VAL A 29 13.66 -11.71 -16.95
C VAL A 29 14.54 -11.56 -18.19
N PHE A 30 15.29 -10.47 -18.25
CA PHE A 30 16.30 -10.22 -19.27
C PHE A 30 17.69 -10.36 -18.65
N GLU A 31 18.60 -11.03 -19.35
CA GLU A 31 20.02 -10.89 -19.08
C GLU A 31 20.49 -9.61 -19.80
N ALA A 32 20.99 -8.65 -19.05
CA ALA A 32 21.60 -7.44 -19.60
C ALA A 32 23.11 -7.49 -19.41
N ASP A 33 23.84 -7.30 -20.49
CA ASP A 33 25.29 -7.06 -20.40
C ASP A 33 25.51 -5.58 -20.04
N ILE A 34 25.81 -5.35 -18.78
CA ILE A 34 26.02 -4.00 -18.22
C ILE A 34 27.46 -3.90 -17.71
N SER A 35 28.09 -2.75 -17.95
CA SER A 35 29.44 -2.44 -17.47
C SER A 35 29.50 -2.36 -15.93
N GLU A 36 30.67 -2.51 -15.35
CA GLU A 36 30.86 -2.38 -13.90
C GLU A 36 30.49 -0.98 -13.37
N ASP A 37 30.67 0.06 -14.17
CA ASP A 37 30.28 1.43 -13.79
C ASP A 37 28.76 1.59 -13.79
N GLU A 38 28.04 0.99 -14.73
CA GLU A 38 26.58 0.98 -14.74
C GLU A 38 26.04 0.18 -13.55
N LYS A 39 26.64 -0.97 -13.20
CA LYS A 39 26.29 -1.72 -12.00
C LYS A 39 26.44 -0.87 -10.75
N ARG A 40 27.59 -0.16 -10.60
CA ARG A 40 27.80 0.74 -9.45
C ARG A 40 26.75 1.83 -9.36
N ARG A 41 26.36 2.43 -10.49
CA ARG A 41 25.29 3.45 -10.51
C ARG A 41 23.96 2.85 -10.08
N ILE A 42 23.57 1.70 -10.64
CA ILE A 42 22.31 1.01 -10.28
C ILE A 42 22.26 0.71 -8.76
N PHE A 43 23.36 0.19 -8.20
CA PHE A 43 23.41 -0.10 -6.76
C PHE A 43 23.38 1.18 -5.91
N SER A 44 24.03 2.25 -6.35
CA SER A 44 23.99 3.55 -5.68
C SER A 44 22.56 4.12 -5.68
N ASP A 45 21.90 4.09 -6.83
CA ASP A 45 20.51 4.59 -6.97
C ASP A 45 19.54 3.74 -6.13
N ALA A 46 19.73 2.41 -6.10
CA ALA A 46 18.95 1.51 -5.27
C ALA A 46 19.14 1.81 -3.76
N ASP A 47 20.36 2.11 -3.32
CA ASP A 47 20.63 2.48 -1.92
C ASP A 47 20.04 3.84 -1.57
N HIS A 48 20.13 4.83 -2.46
CA HIS A 48 19.48 6.12 -2.29
C HIS A 48 17.96 5.98 -2.20
N LEU A 49 17.35 5.17 -3.08
CA LEU A 49 15.91 4.90 -3.05
C LEU A 49 15.49 4.20 -1.76
N ARG A 50 16.29 3.26 -1.28
CA ARG A 50 16.07 2.58 0.00
C ARG A 50 16.12 3.55 1.17
N LYS A 51 17.14 4.41 1.25
CA LYS A 51 17.32 5.42 2.31
C LYS A 51 16.17 6.43 2.30
N CYS A 52 15.87 6.99 1.15
CA CYS A 52 14.76 7.94 0.94
C CYS A 52 13.42 7.31 1.37
N GLY A 53 13.15 6.08 0.91
CA GLY A 53 11.93 5.36 1.28
C GLY A 53 11.83 5.05 2.77
N ASN A 54 12.93 4.71 3.42
CA ASN A 54 12.95 4.45 4.86
C ASN A 54 12.73 5.74 5.68
N GLU A 55 13.25 6.88 5.22
CA GLU A 55 13.02 8.18 5.84
C GLU A 55 11.53 8.56 5.77
N LEU A 56 10.92 8.48 4.58
CA LEU A 56 9.49 8.72 4.40
C LEU A 56 8.67 7.76 5.28
N LEU A 57 9.02 6.47 5.28
CA LEU A 57 8.32 5.46 6.06
C LEU A 57 8.35 5.81 7.56
N GLY A 58 9.50 6.27 8.07
CA GLY A 58 9.62 6.72 9.46
C GLY A 58 8.77 7.95 9.80
N ILE A 59 8.60 8.88 8.86
CA ILE A 59 7.68 10.02 9.01
C ILE A 59 6.24 9.52 9.08
N MET A 60 5.85 8.70 8.11
CA MET A 60 4.49 8.17 8.01
C MET A 60 4.13 7.26 9.19
N GLU A 61 5.07 6.46 9.68
CA GLU A 61 4.87 5.61 10.87
C GLU A 61 4.55 6.45 12.11
N ARG A 62 5.32 7.51 12.37
CA ARG A 62 5.06 8.42 13.50
C ARG A 62 3.68 9.07 13.41
N ASN A 63 3.31 9.56 12.23
CA ASN A 63 2.02 10.19 11.99
C ASN A 63 0.86 9.20 12.19
N LEU A 64 1.02 8.00 11.64
CA LEU A 64 0.05 6.92 11.78
C LEU A 64 -0.12 6.46 13.23
N GLU A 65 0.99 6.31 13.97
CA GLU A 65 0.92 5.97 15.40
C GLU A 65 0.17 7.03 16.21
N GLN A 66 0.45 8.32 15.96
CA GLN A 66 -0.24 9.41 16.63
C GLN A 66 -1.75 9.36 16.36
N LEU A 67 -2.15 9.18 15.09
CA LEU A 67 -3.55 9.02 14.70
C LEU A 67 -4.21 7.84 15.43
N LEU A 68 -3.59 6.65 15.37
CA LEU A 68 -4.13 5.41 15.94
C LEU A 68 -4.19 5.44 17.50
N ARG A 69 -3.34 6.23 18.16
CA ARG A 69 -3.41 6.45 19.62
C ARG A 69 -4.58 7.35 20.03
N THR A 70 -5.14 8.13 19.11
CA THR A 70 -6.23 9.08 19.41
C THR A 70 -7.52 8.34 19.78
N LYS A 71 -8.06 8.63 20.97
CA LYS A 71 -9.32 8.01 21.44
C LYS A 71 -10.47 8.23 20.47
N ARG A 72 -10.58 9.44 19.90
CA ARG A 72 -11.62 9.80 18.93
C ARG A 72 -11.54 8.96 17.67
N TYR A 73 -10.34 8.75 17.09
CA TYR A 73 -10.19 7.94 15.89
C TYR A 73 -10.56 6.48 16.12
N ARG A 74 -10.13 5.90 17.25
CA ARG A 74 -10.52 4.53 17.66
C ARG A 74 -12.02 4.37 17.88
N ALA A 75 -12.68 5.40 18.41
CA ALA A 75 -14.13 5.40 18.56
C ALA A 75 -14.83 5.39 17.18
N LEU A 76 -14.35 6.22 16.24
CA LEU A 76 -14.87 6.25 14.87
C LEU A 76 -14.65 4.92 14.14
N GLN A 77 -13.48 4.27 14.30
CA GLN A 77 -13.23 2.93 13.74
C GLN A 77 -14.23 1.88 14.25
N LYS A 78 -14.53 1.91 15.57
CA LYS A 78 -15.54 1.01 16.15
C LYS A 78 -16.96 1.30 15.63
N LEU A 79 -17.31 2.57 15.47
CA LEU A 79 -18.61 2.96 14.89
C LEU A 79 -18.70 2.55 13.43
N TYR A 80 -17.65 2.76 12.64
CA TYR A 80 -17.58 2.32 11.25
C TYR A 80 -17.84 0.83 11.10
N GLY A 81 -17.21 -0.02 11.94
CA GLY A 81 -17.47 -1.47 11.94
C GLY A 81 -18.93 -1.79 12.26
N LYS A 82 -19.49 -1.18 13.32
CA LYS A 82 -20.89 -1.41 13.73
C LYS A 82 -21.91 -1.03 12.64
N VAL A 83 -21.63 0.01 11.84
CA VAL A 83 -22.50 0.44 10.76
C VAL A 83 -22.26 -0.38 9.47
N SER A 84 -21.01 -0.81 9.22
CA SER A 84 -20.67 -1.57 8.02
C SER A 84 -21.22 -3.01 8.04
N ASP A 85 -21.21 -3.68 9.20
CA ASP A 85 -21.69 -5.05 9.33
C ASP A 85 -23.17 -5.22 8.88
N PRO A 86 -24.15 -4.42 9.36
CA PRO A 86 -25.51 -4.50 8.88
C PRO A 86 -25.69 -4.08 7.42
N ILE A 87 -24.86 -3.15 6.90
CA ILE A 87 -24.88 -2.81 5.47
C ILE A 87 -24.51 -4.04 4.65
N HIS A 88 -23.40 -4.72 4.97
CA HIS A 88 -22.97 -5.93 4.27
C HIS A 88 -23.99 -7.07 4.38
N ALA A 89 -24.69 -7.19 5.52
CA ALA A 89 -25.74 -8.18 5.69
C ALA A 89 -26.96 -7.90 4.78
N LEU A 90 -27.34 -6.63 4.64
CA LEU A 90 -28.44 -6.22 3.75
C LEU A 90 -28.04 -6.34 2.27
N GLU A 91 -26.83 -5.93 1.89
CA GLU A 91 -26.34 -5.99 0.50
C GLU A 91 -26.19 -7.43 -0.04
N LYS A 92 -26.10 -8.43 0.82
CA LYS A 92 -26.07 -9.85 0.43
C LYS A 92 -27.45 -10.46 0.12
N LYS A 93 -28.54 -9.75 0.42
CA LYS A 93 -29.88 -10.23 0.13
C LYS A 93 -30.23 -9.98 -1.34
N GLU A 94 -30.79 -10.96 -2.02
CA GLU A 94 -31.22 -10.84 -3.42
C GLU A 94 -32.40 -9.86 -3.61
N VAL A 95 -33.29 -9.81 -2.61
CA VAL A 95 -34.47 -8.93 -2.61
C VAL A 95 -34.55 -8.22 -1.26
N LEU A 96 -34.71 -6.92 -1.28
CA LEU A 96 -34.92 -6.08 -0.10
C LEU A 96 -36.36 -5.59 -0.05
N SER A 97 -36.99 -5.56 1.13
CA SER A 97 -38.24 -4.86 1.34
C SER A 97 -38.02 -3.34 1.31
N ASP A 98 -39.10 -2.57 1.18
CA ASP A 98 -39.03 -1.11 1.20
C ASP A 98 -38.45 -0.57 2.51
N GLU A 99 -38.79 -1.19 3.64
CA GLU A 99 -38.24 -0.85 4.95
C GLU A 99 -36.73 -1.16 5.04
N GLU A 100 -36.27 -2.31 4.49
CA GLU A 100 -34.87 -2.68 4.43
C GLU A 100 -34.08 -1.74 3.53
N THR A 101 -34.65 -1.32 2.43
CA THR A 101 -34.05 -0.35 1.50
C THR A 101 -33.89 1.02 2.18
N GLN A 102 -34.89 1.51 2.91
CA GLN A 102 -34.77 2.75 3.69
C GLN A 102 -33.70 2.65 4.77
N LYS A 103 -33.67 1.52 5.50
CA LYS A 103 -32.65 1.25 6.51
C LYS A 103 -31.25 1.22 5.91
N LEU A 104 -31.07 0.56 4.76
CA LEU A 104 -29.79 0.50 4.05
C LEU A 104 -29.30 1.90 3.66
N ASN A 105 -30.20 2.73 3.13
CA ASN A 105 -29.88 4.11 2.74
C ASN A 105 -29.50 4.97 3.96
N HIS A 106 -30.18 4.81 5.07
CA HIS A 106 -29.85 5.51 6.33
C HIS A 106 -28.44 5.09 6.84
N LEU A 107 -28.18 3.80 6.89
CA LEU A 107 -26.87 3.27 7.32
C LEU A 107 -25.73 3.71 6.39
N LYS A 108 -25.96 3.75 5.07
CA LYS A 108 -24.97 4.26 4.10
C LYS A 108 -24.64 5.74 4.34
N LYS A 109 -25.65 6.55 4.68
CA LYS A 109 -25.46 7.97 5.02
C LYS A 109 -24.64 8.11 6.31
N GLU A 110 -25.01 7.38 7.35
CA GLU A 110 -24.27 7.38 8.62
C GLU A 110 -22.80 6.93 8.41
N ARG A 111 -22.57 5.87 7.63
CA ARG A 111 -21.22 5.42 7.29
C ARG A 111 -20.41 6.51 6.57
N ALA A 112 -21.04 7.25 5.66
CA ALA A 112 -20.39 8.36 4.95
C ALA A 112 -19.96 9.49 5.90
N GLU A 113 -20.81 9.86 6.87
CA GLU A 113 -20.51 10.87 7.88
C GLU A 113 -19.32 10.44 8.78
N ILE A 114 -19.31 9.17 9.21
CA ILE A 114 -18.19 8.60 9.96
C ILE A 114 -16.92 8.63 9.13
N THR A 115 -16.98 8.21 7.85
CA THR A 115 -15.84 8.20 6.93
C THR A 115 -15.28 9.61 6.74
N ASN A 116 -16.13 10.62 6.56
CA ASN A 116 -15.71 12.02 6.43
C ASN A 116 -14.99 12.49 7.71
N SER A 117 -15.52 12.15 8.89
CA SER A 117 -14.85 12.48 10.16
C SER A 117 -13.50 11.79 10.32
N MET A 118 -13.39 10.52 9.87
CA MET A 118 -12.11 9.80 9.86
C MET A 118 -11.11 10.43 8.88
N ASN A 119 -11.55 10.84 7.70
CA ASN A 119 -10.70 11.49 6.69
C ASN A 119 -10.17 12.83 7.19
N GLN A 120 -11.01 13.69 7.79
CA GLN A 120 -10.56 14.93 8.41
C GLN A 120 -9.49 14.70 9.47
N MET A 121 -9.61 13.64 10.28
CA MET A 121 -8.58 13.28 11.23
C MET A 121 -7.29 12.80 10.52
N ARG A 122 -7.38 12.01 9.46
CA ARG A 122 -6.21 11.60 8.67
C ARG A 122 -5.48 12.79 8.09
N GLU A 123 -6.21 13.76 7.55
CA GLU A 123 -5.64 15.01 7.05
C GLU A 123 -4.92 15.78 8.16
N SER A 124 -5.56 15.95 9.33
CA SER A 124 -4.96 16.67 10.45
C SER A 124 -3.69 16.02 11.02
N TYR A 125 -3.56 14.70 10.88
CA TYR A 125 -2.37 13.93 11.27
C TYR A 125 -1.43 13.64 10.09
N GLN A 126 -1.69 14.21 8.91
CA GLN A 126 -0.88 14.02 7.70
C GLN A 126 -0.74 12.53 7.30
N VAL A 127 -1.81 11.74 7.48
CA VAL A 127 -1.90 10.34 7.07
C VAL A 127 -2.78 10.25 5.83
N THR A 128 -2.30 10.83 4.74
CA THR A 128 -2.97 10.87 3.43
C THR A 128 -1.99 10.52 2.31
N TRP A 129 -2.53 10.09 1.18
CA TRP A 129 -1.73 9.86 -0.02
C TRP A 129 -1.03 11.15 -0.49
N ASP A 130 -1.75 12.27 -0.50
CA ASP A 130 -1.20 13.54 -0.95
C ASP A 130 -0.01 13.99 -0.11
N PHE A 131 -0.08 13.83 1.22
CA PHE A 131 1.07 14.10 2.09
C PHE A 131 2.24 13.15 1.80
N CYS A 132 1.97 11.85 1.69
CA CYS A 132 2.98 10.84 1.40
C CYS A 132 3.70 11.13 0.09
N ARG A 133 2.95 11.43 -0.97
CA ARG A 133 3.47 11.81 -2.30
C ARG A 133 4.29 13.09 -2.25
N THR A 134 3.74 14.15 -1.67
CA THR A 134 4.41 15.46 -1.58
C THR A 134 5.72 15.33 -0.83
N LYS A 135 5.71 14.64 0.31
CA LYS A 135 6.91 14.44 1.12
C LYS A 135 7.97 13.61 0.42
N MET A 136 7.57 12.59 -0.34
CA MET A 136 8.50 11.83 -1.19
C MET A 136 9.13 12.72 -2.27
N MET A 137 8.35 13.63 -2.88
CA MET A 137 8.85 14.52 -3.90
C MET A 137 9.82 15.58 -3.34
N GLU A 138 9.69 15.97 -2.07
CA GLU A 138 10.69 16.79 -1.37
C GLU A 138 11.97 15.97 -1.09
N LEU A 139 11.83 14.77 -0.54
CA LEU A 139 12.96 13.90 -0.19
C LEU A 139 13.78 13.46 -1.40
N LYS A 140 13.14 13.22 -2.57
CA LYS A 140 13.86 12.81 -3.78
C LYS A 140 14.95 13.76 -4.21
N GLU A 141 14.77 15.08 -3.97
CA GLU A 141 15.77 16.09 -4.31
C GLU A 141 17.05 15.91 -3.46
N THR A 142 16.90 15.60 -2.18
CA THR A 142 18.00 15.34 -1.26
C THR A 142 18.80 14.09 -1.66
N TYR A 143 18.09 13.08 -2.19
CA TYR A 143 18.69 11.80 -2.58
C TYR A 143 19.00 11.72 -4.09
N HIS A 144 18.79 12.79 -4.86
CA HIS A 144 19.01 12.87 -6.30
C HIS A 144 18.32 11.75 -7.09
N LEU A 145 17.09 11.42 -6.72
CA LEU A 145 16.30 10.35 -7.33
C LEU A 145 15.48 10.84 -8.51
N GLN A 146 15.29 9.98 -9.50
CA GLN A 146 14.31 10.22 -10.56
C GLN A 146 12.89 10.13 -10.00
N SER A 147 12.01 11.03 -10.47
CA SER A 147 10.63 11.13 -9.98
C SER A 147 9.84 9.83 -10.10
N ILE A 148 10.08 9.05 -11.16
CA ILE A 148 9.38 7.78 -11.39
C ILE A 148 9.68 6.75 -10.29
N PHE A 149 10.94 6.61 -9.87
CA PHE A 149 11.32 5.69 -8.81
C PHE A 149 10.82 6.17 -7.44
N ALA A 150 10.90 7.49 -7.19
CA ALA A 150 10.40 8.10 -5.98
C ALA A 150 8.87 7.89 -5.84
N LEU A 151 8.10 8.12 -6.89
CA LEU A 151 6.64 7.92 -6.88
C LEU A 151 6.26 6.45 -6.67
N SER A 152 6.90 5.53 -7.40
CA SER A 152 6.65 4.09 -7.21
C SER A 152 6.95 3.65 -5.76
N ARG A 153 8.01 4.20 -5.15
CA ARG A 153 8.33 3.92 -3.76
C ARG A 153 7.32 4.53 -2.78
N ALA A 154 6.77 5.73 -3.08
CA ALA A 154 5.68 6.32 -2.30
C ALA A 154 4.41 5.47 -2.36
N GLU A 155 4.08 4.93 -3.54
CA GLU A 155 2.94 4.01 -3.72
C GLU A 155 3.08 2.74 -2.88
N ASP A 156 4.27 2.12 -2.87
CA ASP A 156 4.56 0.97 -2.01
C ASP A 156 4.32 1.27 -0.52
N ILE A 157 4.81 2.43 -0.07
CA ILE A 157 4.68 2.87 1.33
C ILE A 157 3.21 3.14 1.65
N TRP A 158 2.49 3.84 0.76
CA TRP A 158 1.08 4.13 0.96
C TRP A 158 0.23 2.87 0.99
N ALA A 159 0.46 1.90 0.11
CA ALA A 159 -0.22 0.61 0.14
C ALA A 159 -0.02 -0.14 1.47
N ALA A 160 1.18 -0.06 2.06
CA ALA A 160 1.44 -0.62 3.38
C ALA A 160 0.66 0.09 4.49
N ILE A 161 0.54 1.42 4.42
CA ILE A 161 -0.26 2.23 5.35
C ILE A 161 -1.76 1.90 5.21
N GLU A 162 -2.28 1.82 3.99
CA GLU A 162 -3.66 1.42 3.73
C GLU A 162 -3.98 0.05 4.32
N THR A 163 -3.05 -0.88 4.23
CA THR A 163 -3.20 -2.20 4.85
C THR A 163 -3.38 -2.12 6.37
N ILE A 164 -2.73 -1.16 7.04
CA ILE A 164 -2.92 -0.94 8.48
C ILE A 164 -4.23 -0.21 8.77
N LEU A 165 -4.59 0.77 7.94
CA LEU A 165 -5.80 1.59 8.13
C LEU A 165 -7.09 0.79 7.92
N TYR A 166 -7.10 -0.14 6.94
CA TYR A 166 -8.32 -0.77 6.43
C TYR A 166 -8.36 -2.29 6.55
N SER A 167 -7.27 -2.93 6.99
CA SER A 167 -7.23 -4.39 7.08
C SER A 167 -6.47 -4.90 8.32
N SER A 168 -5.87 -6.05 8.22
CA SER A 168 -5.18 -6.75 9.32
C SER A 168 -3.71 -6.40 9.50
N GLY A 169 -3.18 -5.43 8.77
CA GLY A 169 -1.80 -4.98 8.90
C GLY A 169 -1.53 -4.42 10.30
N ARG A 170 -0.39 -4.80 10.91
CA ARG A 170 -0.06 -4.39 12.28
C ARG A 170 1.18 -3.51 12.37
N LYS A 171 2.09 -3.58 11.41
CA LYS A 171 3.37 -2.85 11.41
C LYS A 171 3.83 -2.51 10.01
N LEU A 172 4.49 -1.37 9.90
CA LEU A 172 5.29 -1.02 8.73
C LEU A 172 6.66 -1.71 8.83
N HIS A 173 7.24 -2.06 7.68
CA HIS A 173 8.53 -2.73 7.61
C HIS A 173 9.52 -1.91 6.79
N PHE A 174 10.63 -1.55 7.43
CA PHE A 174 11.74 -0.87 6.76
C PHE A 174 12.50 -1.86 5.85
N LYS A 175 12.91 -1.40 4.68
CA LYS A 175 13.81 -2.18 3.81
C LYS A 175 15.25 -2.08 4.33
N LYS A 176 15.88 -3.23 4.50
CA LYS A 176 17.31 -3.34 4.88
C LYS A 176 18.20 -3.15 3.67
#